data_78c820edba6cb5b8750f01cfc67ccdb0
#
_entry.id   78c820edba6cb5b8750f01cfc67ccdb0
#
_cell.length_a   1.000
_cell.length_b   1.000
_cell.length_c   1.000
_cell.angle_alpha   90.00
_cell.angle_beta   90.00
_cell.angle_gamma   90.00
#
_symmetry.space_group_name_H-M   'P 1'
#
loop_
_entity.id
_entity.type
_entity.pdbx_description
1 polymer ?
#
loop_
_entity_poly.entity_id
_entity_poly.type
_entity_poly.pdbx_seq_one_letter_code
_entity_poly.pdbx_strand_id
1 'polypeptide(L)'
;MIISIQPICRKDKIRQDGTVLVYLRFTHNRERRYVSTGIYIQAKDWNSETQHFINENSENEEIRLQIESIKYKYIKRLKQLEALDKEISISALLDEKRIKTSGYTLKECLEQAIERLEALGKYTSASKHKTALSLFMQFKPTPTRL
;
A
#
# COMPACT_ATOMS: atom_id res chain seq x y z
N MET A 1 -10.04 -17.45 -13.04
CA MET A 1 -10.51 -17.43 -11.62
C MET A 1 -10.28 -16.04 -11.05
N ILE A 2 -11.30 -15.37 -10.55
CA ILE A 2 -11.26 -13.94 -10.19
C ILE A 2 -10.91 -13.79 -8.71
N ILE A 3 -10.04 -12.81 -8.37
CA ILE A 3 -9.80 -12.41 -6.98
C ILE A 3 -11.03 -11.64 -6.48
N SER A 4 -11.65 -12.11 -5.40
CA SER A 4 -12.74 -11.40 -4.73
C SER A 4 -12.16 -10.35 -3.76
N ILE A 5 -12.67 -9.11 -3.82
CA ILE A 5 -12.25 -8.00 -2.97
C ILE A 5 -13.47 -7.45 -2.24
N GLN A 6 -13.50 -7.58 -0.92
CA GLN A 6 -14.65 -7.18 -0.10
C GLN A 6 -14.21 -6.34 1.09
N PRO A 7 -14.91 -5.24 1.42
CA PRO A 7 -14.70 -4.52 2.66
C PRO A 7 -15.24 -5.33 3.82
N ILE A 8 -14.50 -5.40 4.91
CA ILE A 8 -14.91 -6.05 6.14
C ILE A 8 -14.49 -5.27 7.38
N CYS A 9 -15.25 -5.41 8.46
CA CYS A 9 -14.88 -4.95 9.78
C CYS A 9 -14.71 -6.13 10.73
N ARG A 10 -13.70 -6.07 11.58
CA ARG A 10 -13.41 -7.11 12.56
C ARG A 10 -14.05 -6.77 13.90
N LYS A 11 -15.10 -7.48 14.30
CA LYS A 11 -15.83 -7.29 15.56
C LYS A 11 -14.95 -7.47 16.81
N ASP A 12 -13.89 -8.28 16.71
CA ASP A 12 -12.93 -8.52 17.79
C ASP A 12 -11.94 -7.36 18.01
N LYS A 13 -12.00 -6.33 17.18
CA LYS A 13 -11.07 -5.17 17.22
C LYS A 13 -11.79 -3.83 17.29
N ILE A 14 -12.91 -3.77 17.99
CA ILE A 14 -13.60 -2.51 18.27
C ILE A 14 -12.80 -1.76 19.33
N ARG A 15 -12.53 -0.47 19.09
CA ARG A 15 -11.85 0.42 20.03
C ARG A 15 -12.77 0.85 21.18
N GLN A 16 -12.19 1.44 22.21
CA GLN A 16 -12.96 1.97 23.36
C GLN A 16 -13.95 3.08 22.96
N ASP A 17 -13.66 3.83 21.90
CA ASP A 17 -14.52 4.87 21.32
C ASP A 17 -15.65 4.30 20.43
N GLY A 18 -15.78 2.98 20.33
CA GLY A 18 -16.78 2.29 19.51
C GLY A 18 -16.42 2.24 18.01
N THR A 19 -15.25 2.73 17.61
CA THR A 19 -14.82 2.68 16.21
C THR A 19 -14.17 1.35 15.87
N VAL A 20 -14.24 0.97 14.60
CA VAL A 20 -13.59 -0.22 14.03
C VAL A 20 -12.93 0.12 12.72
N LEU A 21 -11.75 -0.44 12.49
CA LEU A 21 -11.00 -0.27 11.26
C LEU A 21 -11.59 -1.13 10.13
N VAL A 22 -11.80 -0.52 8.97
CA VAL A 22 -12.22 -1.22 7.75
C VAL A 22 -11.01 -1.85 7.08
N TYR A 23 -11.13 -3.12 6.71
CA TYR A 23 -10.15 -3.86 5.91
C TYR A 23 -10.74 -4.23 4.56
N LEU A 24 -9.92 -4.33 3.54
CA LEU A 24 -10.24 -5.05 2.32
C LEU A 24 -9.77 -6.50 2.46
N ARG A 25 -10.69 -7.45 2.32
CA ARG A 25 -10.40 -8.87 2.27
C ARG A 25 -10.26 -9.31 0.82
N PHE A 26 -9.11 -9.85 0.49
CA PHE A 26 -8.82 -10.49 -0.80
C PHE A 26 -8.96 -11.98 -0.64
N THR A 27 -9.68 -12.62 -1.54
CA THR A 27 -9.87 -14.08 -1.54
C THR A 27 -9.59 -14.64 -2.93
N HIS A 28 -8.70 -15.61 -3.03
CA HIS A 28 -8.35 -16.31 -4.26
C HIS A 28 -7.82 -17.70 -3.92
N ASN A 29 -8.30 -18.75 -4.61
CA ASN A 29 -7.83 -20.13 -4.44
C ASN A 29 -7.71 -20.56 -2.96
N ARG A 30 -8.74 -20.29 -2.13
CA ARG A 30 -8.76 -20.55 -0.68
C ARG A 30 -7.76 -19.71 0.16
N GLU A 31 -6.89 -18.93 -0.46
CA GLU A 31 -6.04 -17.97 0.24
C GLU A 31 -6.85 -16.72 0.59
N ARG A 32 -6.61 -16.18 1.78
CA ARG A 32 -7.20 -14.92 2.25
C ARG A 32 -6.12 -13.98 2.75
N ARG A 33 -6.17 -12.73 2.30
CA ARG A 33 -5.32 -11.65 2.79
C ARG A 33 -6.17 -10.44 3.16
N TYR A 34 -5.69 -9.68 4.12
CA TYR A 34 -6.36 -8.49 4.64
C TYR A 34 -5.44 -7.28 4.50
N VAL A 35 -5.97 -6.20 3.96
CA VAL A 35 -5.26 -4.93 3.82
C VAL A 35 -6.06 -3.86 4.53
N SER A 36 -5.41 -3.11 5.40
CA SER A 36 -6.03 -1.97 6.09
C SER A 36 -6.34 -0.84 5.11
N THR A 37 -7.53 -0.27 5.20
CA THR A 37 -7.89 0.93 4.43
C THR A 37 -7.42 2.22 5.10
N GLY A 38 -7.12 2.17 6.41
CA GLY A 38 -6.89 3.35 7.24
C GLY A 38 -8.17 4.09 7.65
N ILE A 39 -9.34 3.61 7.22
CA ILE A 39 -10.64 4.23 7.51
C ILE A 39 -11.24 3.59 8.74
N TYR A 40 -11.67 4.41 9.69
CA TYR A 40 -12.40 3.98 10.90
C TYR A 40 -13.87 4.38 10.78
N ILE A 41 -14.76 3.49 11.20
CA ILE A 41 -16.21 3.70 11.19
C ILE A 41 -16.78 3.32 12.55
N GLN A 42 -17.98 3.81 12.88
CA GLN A 42 -18.70 3.35 14.07
C GLN A 42 -19.16 1.91 13.85
N ALA A 43 -18.80 1.02 14.77
CA ALA A 43 -19.14 -0.41 14.66
C ALA A 43 -20.66 -0.66 14.62
N LYS A 44 -21.45 0.21 15.27
CA LYS A 44 -22.91 0.17 15.28
C LYS A 44 -23.56 0.44 13.91
N ASP A 45 -22.84 1.18 13.03
CA ASP A 45 -23.37 1.56 11.71
C ASP A 45 -23.02 0.56 10.62
N TRP A 46 -22.31 -0.54 10.97
CA TRP A 46 -21.87 -1.55 10.03
C TRP A 46 -22.56 -2.91 10.22
N ASN A 47 -23.18 -3.41 9.18
CA ASN A 47 -23.71 -4.78 9.16
C ASN A 47 -22.62 -5.74 8.70
N SER A 48 -22.18 -6.62 9.62
CA SER A 48 -21.11 -7.58 9.35
C SER A 48 -21.53 -8.77 8.49
N GLU A 49 -22.83 -9.02 8.35
CA GLU A 49 -23.36 -10.12 7.52
C GLU A 49 -23.43 -9.68 6.06
N THR A 50 -24.03 -8.53 5.82
CA THR A 50 -24.17 -7.95 4.47
C THR A 50 -22.93 -7.21 3.99
N GLN A 51 -22.03 -6.82 4.91
CA GLN A 51 -20.82 -6.02 4.65
C GLN A 51 -21.15 -4.62 4.07
N HIS A 52 -22.23 -4.01 4.58
CA HIS A 52 -22.70 -2.68 4.20
C HIS A 52 -23.04 -1.84 5.44
N PHE A 53 -23.14 -0.52 5.25
CA PHE A 53 -23.69 0.35 6.28
C PHE A 53 -25.16 0.05 6.51
N ILE A 54 -25.60 0.12 7.78
CA ILE A 54 -26.99 -0.09 8.17
C ILE A 54 -27.84 1.12 7.81
N ASN A 55 -27.27 2.32 8.00
CA ASN A 55 -27.94 3.58 7.71
C ASN A 55 -27.24 4.33 6.59
N GLU A 56 -28.02 4.79 5.62
CA GLU A 56 -27.56 5.66 4.54
C GLU A 56 -27.73 7.12 4.98
N ASN A 57 -26.69 7.70 5.54
CA ASN A 57 -26.57 9.13 5.80
C ASN A 57 -25.40 9.70 4.96
N SER A 58 -25.30 11.03 4.86
CA SER A 58 -24.29 11.69 4.03
C SER A 58 -22.84 11.35 4.44
N GLU A 59 -22.59 11.16 5.74
CA GLU A 59 -21.29 10.80 6.28
C GLU A 59 -20.91 9.35 5.90
N ASN A 60 -21.81 8.40 6.08
CA ASN A 60 -21.62 7.00 5.70
C ASN A 60 -21.46 6.84 4.18
N GLU A 61 -22.15 7.65 3.39
CA GLU A 61 -22.03 7.68 1.94
C GLU A 61 -20.63 8.16 1.50
N GLU A 62 -20.12 9.23 2.10
CA GLU A 62 -18.78 9.72 1.84
C GLU A 62 -17.71 8.66 2.19
N ILE A 63 -17.84 8.02 3.35
CA ILE A 63 -16.95 6.94 3.76
C ILE A 63 -17.03 5.75 2.81
N ARG A 64 -18.23 5.39 2.36
CA ARG A 64 -18.46 4.33 1.37
C ARG A 64 -17.72 4.63 0.07
N LEU A 65 -17.81 5.85 -0.42
CA LEU A 65 -17.10 6.28 -1.65
C LEU A 65 -15.58 6.22 -1.47
N GLN A 66 -15.06 6.58 -0.31
CA GLN A 66 -13.63 6.45 -0.01
C GLN A 66 -13.18 4.98 -0.02
N ILE A 67 -13.95 4.07 0.59
CA ILE A 67 -13.66 2.64 0.58
C ILE A 67 -13.70 2.07 -0.85
N GLU A 68 -14.72 2.43 -1.64
CA GLU A 68 -14.82 2.02 -3.04
C GLU A 68 -13.69 2.58 -3.91
N SER A 69 -13.24 3.80 -3.66
CA SER A 69 -12.07 4.38 -4.33
C SER A 69 -10.79 3.57 -4.08
N ILE A 70 -10.58 3.12 -2.82
CA ILE A 70 -9.44 2.27 -2.47
C ILE A 70 -9.57 0.90 -3.16
N LYS A 71 -10.75 0.28 -3.11
CA LYS A 71 -11.04 -0.99 -3.76
C LYS A 71 -10.83 -0.92 -5.27
N TYR A 72 -11.27 0.17 -5.89
CA TYR A 72 -11.13 0.39 -7.33
C TYR A 72 -9.66 0.40 -7.81
N LYS A 73 -8.74 0.92 -7.01
CA LYS A 73 -7.29 0.88 -7.31
C LYS A 73 -6.81 -0.57 -7.49
N TYR A 74 -7.25 -1.48 -6.62
CA TYR A 74 -6.91 -2.90 -6.73
C TYR A 74 -7.59 -3.59 -7.91
N ILE A 75 -8.85 -3.24 -8.19
CA ILE A 75 -9.56 -3.77 -9.36
C ILE A 75 -8.88 -3.33 -10.66
N LYS A 76 -8.47 -2.06 -10.75
CA LYS A 76 -7.73 -1.54 -11.91
C LYS A 76 -6.41 -2.29 -12.11
N ARG A 77 -5.69 -2.54 -11.02
CA ARG A 77 -4.44 -3.31 -11.08
C ARG A 77 -4.66 -4.76 -11.48
N LEU A 78 -5.71 -5.40 -10.95
CA LEU A 78 -6.07 -6.75 -11.35
C LEU A 78 -6.27 -6.84 -12.87
N LYS A 79 -7.03 -5.91 -13.45
CA LYS A 79 -7.21 -5.83 -14.90
C LYS A 79 -5.91 -5.62 -15.67
N GLN A 80 -4.96 -4.85 -15.11
CA GLN A 80 -3.64 -4.67 -15.71
C GLN A 80 -2.82 -5.96 -15.70
N LEU A 81 -2.87 -6.73 -14.60
CA LEU A 81 -2.19 -8.03 -14.51
C LEU A 81 -2.79 -9.04 -15.49
N GLU A 82 -4.12 -9.07 -15.61
CA GLU A 82 -4.84 -9.88 -16.59
C GLU A 82 -4.43 -9.54 -18.03
N ALA A 83 -4.36 -8.26 -18.37
CA ALA A 83 -3.96 -7.80 -19.70
C ALA A 83 -2.50 -8.11 -20.07
N LEU A 84 -1.66 -8.34 -19.08
CA LEU A 84 -0.24 -8.67 -19.27
C LEU A 84 0.04 -10.19 -19.24
N ASP A 85 -1.00 -11.03 -19.24
CA ASP A 85 -0.90 -12.50 -19.10
C ASP A 85 -0.01 -12.94 -17.91
N LYS A 86 0.03 -12.12 -16.84
CA LYS A 86 0.77 -12.44 -15.63
C LYS A 86 -0.05 -13.35 -14.73
N GLU A 87 0.65 -14.22 -14.01
CA GLU A 87 0.02 -15.06 -13.01
C GLU A 87 -0.77 -14.20 -11.99
N ILE A 88 -2.07 -14.48 -11.89
CA ILE A 88 -2.97 -13.77 -11.00
C ILE A 88 -2.88 -14.42 -9.62
N SER A 89 -2.22 -13.73 -8.69
CA SER A 89 -2.13 -14.09 -7.29
C SER A 89 -2.40 -12.89 -6.39
N ILE A 90 -2.84 -13.15 -5.17
CA ILE A 90 -3.02 -12.06 -4.19
C ILE A 90 -1.69 -11.37 -3.92
N SER A 91 -0.60 -12.11 -3.87
CA SER A 91 0.76 -11.56 -3.71
C SER A 91 1.11 -10.60 -4.85
N ALA A 92 0.91 -10.99 -6.10
CA ALA A 92 1.17 -10.13 -7.26
C ALA A 92 0.29 -8.86 -7.25
N LEU A 93 -0.96 -8.99 -6.79
CA LEU A 93 -1.88 -7.86 -6.65
C LEU A 93 -1.46 -6.88 -5.55
N LEU A 94 -0.93 -7.38 -4.44
CA LEU A 94 -0.54 -6.57 -3.28
C LEU A 94 0.90 -6.06 -3.33
N ASP A 95 1.77 -6.65 -4.14
CA ASP A 95 3.21 -6.35 -4.23
C ASP A 95 3.56 -4.96 -4.80
N GLU A 96 2.56 -4.13 -5.11
CA GLU A 96 2.82 -2.77 -5.60
C GLU A 96 3.51 -1.85 -4.59
N LYS A 97 3.48 -2.17 -3.31
CA LYS A 97 4.20 -1.42 -2.27
C LYS A 97 5.57 -2.01 -1.90
N ARG A 98 5.85 -3.19 -2.31
CA ARG A 98 7.21 -3.62 -2.53
C ARG A 98 7.60 -3.12 -3.93
N ILE A 99 7.87 -1.83 -4.07
CA ILE A 99 9.01 -1.47 -4.90
C ILE A 99 10.00 -2.54 -4.51
N LYS A 100 10.27 -3.47 -5.43
CA LYS A 100 11.45 -4.29 -5.28
C LYS A 100 12.57 -3.29 -5.05
N THR A 101 12.92 -3.05 -3.81
CA THR A 101 14.28 -2.73 -3.43
C THR A 101 15.06 -4.01 -3.74
N SER A 102 14.83 -4.52 -4.97
CA SER A 102 15.53 -5.64 -5.52
C SER A 102 16.91 -5.12 -5.86
N GLY A 103 17.75 -5.14 -4.86
CA GLY A 103 19.16 -5.08 -5.11
C GLY A 103 19.78 -3.69 -5.27
N TYR A 104 19.05 -2.59 -5.07
CA TYR A 104 19.70 -1.29 -4.96
C TYR A 104 20.41 -1.21 -3.62
N THR A 105 21.72 -1.13 -3.68
CA THR A 105 22.51 -0.80 -2.50
C THR A 105 22.23 0.65 -2.09
N LEU A 106 22.46 1.00 -0.81
CA LEU A 106 22.34 2.39 -0.36
C LEU A 106 23.18 3.35 -1.23
N LYS A 107 24.31 2.86 -1.73
CA LYS A 107 25.17 3.57 -2.68
C LYS A 107 24.39 3.95 -3.94
N GLU A 108 23.77 3.00 -4.62
CA GLU A 108 23.00 3.24 -5.86
C GLU A 108 21.81 4.17 -5.63
N CYS A 109 21.11 4.05 -4.50
CA CYS A 109 20.04 4.97 -4.14
C CYS A 109 20.53 6.40 -3.98
N LEU A 110 21.68 6.60 -3.33
CA LEU A 110 22.29 7.93 -3.17
C LEU A 110 22.79 8.49 -4.49
N GLU A 111 23.41 7.69 -5.34
CA GLU A 111 23.86 8.08 -6.68
C GLU A 111 22.69 8.57 -7.54
N GLN A 112 21.59 7.84 -7.58
CA GLN A 112 20.38 8.25 -8.30
C GLN A 112 19.76 9.54 -7.73
N ALA A 113 19.77 9.71 -6.40
CA ALA A 113 19.28 10.93 -5.77
C ALA A 113 20.15 12.13 -6.14
N ILE A 114 21.48 11.96 -6.20
CA ILE A 114 22.43 13.00 -6.63
C ILE A 114 22.15 13.41 -8.07
N GLU A 115 22.05 12.46 -9.01
CA GLU A 115 21.75 12.73 -10.42
C GLU A 115 20.45 13.52 -10.60
N ARG A 116 19.39 13.13 -9.88
CA ARG A 116 18.10 13.84 -9.92
C ARG A 116 18.20 15.28 -9.41
N LEU A 117 18.95 15.50 -8.32
CA LEU A 117 19.14 16.83 -7.75
C LEU A 117 19.96 17.71 -8.67
N GLU A 118 20.99 17.19 -9.33
CA GLU A 118 21.79 17.91 -10.32
C GLU A 118 20.96 18.27 -11.56
N ALA A 119 20.14 17.34 -12.07
CA ALA A 119 19.23 17.60 -13.19
C ALA A 119 18.19 18.68 -12.86
N LEU A 120 17.81 18.84 -11.59
CA LEU A 120 16.91 19.89 -11.10
C LEU A 120 17.65 21.21 -10.75
N GLY A 121 18.96 21.30 -10.97
CA GLY A 121 19.78 22.46 -10.62
C GLY A 121 19.99 22.69 -9.12
N LYS A 122 19.68 21.69 -8.29
CA LYS A 122 19.80 21.75 -6.82
C LYS A 122 21.19 21.30 -6.34
N TYR A 123 22.23 21.96 -6.81
CA TYR A 123 23.63 21.54 -6.58
C TYR A 123 24.05 21.52 -5.12
N THR A 124 23.54 22.43 -4.28
CA THR A 124 23.84 22.44 -2.83
C THR A 124 23.33 21.18 -2.15
N SER A 125 22.13 20.74 -2.49
CA SER A 125 21.54 19.49 -1.95
C SER A 125 22.27 18.27 -2.51
N ALA A 126 22.63 18.25 -3.78
CA ALA A 126 23.43 17.19 -4.39
C ALA A 126 24.80 17.07 -3.72
N SER A 127 25.47 18.18 -3.42
CA SER A 127 26.76 18.20 -2.70
C SER A 127 26.66 17.57 -1.32
N LYS A 128 25.61 17.85 -0.55
CA LYS A 128 25.37 17.21 0.76
C LYS A 128 25.23 15.69 0.64
N HIS A 129 24.53 15.20 -0.37
CA HIS A 129 24.38 13.76 -0.62
C HIS A 129 25.69 13.11 -1.07
N LYS A 130 26.51 13.81 -1.86
CA LYS A 130 27.87 13.36 -2.22
C LYS A 130 28.77 13.21 -1.00
N THR A 131 28.74 14.18 -0.09
CA THR A 131 29.48 14.11 1.17
C THR A 131 29.01 12.92 2.03
N ALA A 132 27.69 12.71 2.16
CA ALA A 132 27.14 11.60 2.90
C ALA A 132 27.54 10.24 2.29
N LEU A 133 27.53 10.13 0.95
CA LEU A 133 27.98 8.93 0.23
C LEU A 133 29.47 8.66 0.49
N SER A 134 30.31 9.69 0.41
CA SER A 134 31.75 9.58 0.67
C SER A 134 32.04 9.07 2.09
N LEU A 135 31.38 9.65 3.09
CA LEU A 135 31.52 9.22 4.49
C LEU A 135 31.04 7.78 4.68
N PHE A 136 29.91 7.41 4.08
CA PHE A 136 29.38 6.05 4.16
C PHE A 136 30.35 5.02 3.57
N MET A 137 30.99 5.33 2.44
CA MET A 137 31.96 4.46 1.79
C MET A 137 33.24 4.27 2.60
N GLN A 138 33.62 5.27 3.43
CA GLN A 138 34.77 5.14 4.34
C GLN A 138 34.48 4.19 5.50
N PHE A 139 33.23 4.15 6.04
CA PHE A 139 32.86 3.35 7.19
C PHE A 139 32.38 1.93 6.86
N LYS A 140 31.86 1.70 5.64
CA LYS A 140 31.38 0.38 5.17
C LYS A 140 31.79 0.12 3.73
N PRO A 141 33.01 -0.33 3.50
CA PRO A 141 33.49 -0.63 2.15
C PRO A 141 32.79 -1.84 1.50
N THR A 142 32.06 -2.67 2.24
CA THR A 142 31.31 -3.82 1.73
C THR A 142 29.84 -3.47 1.52
N PRO A 143 29.24 -3.87 0.38
CA PRO A 143 27.83 -3.60 0.13
C PRO A 143 26.96 -4.39 1.12
N THR A 144 26.27 -3.70 2.01
CA THR A 144 25.23 -4.30 2.83
C THR A 144 23.97 -4.40 1.98
N ARG A 145 23.60 -5.61 1.59
CA ARG A 145 22.26 -5.87 1.04
C ARG A 145 21.25 -5.68 2.17
N LEU A 146 20.30 -4.80 1.98
CA LEU A 146 19.12 -4.65 2.83
C LEU A 146 18.08 -5.70 2.45
#